data_e47aac1ea299285d6ef9680bd1b61246
#
_entry.id   e47aac1ea299285d6ef9680bd1b61246
#
_cell.length_a   1.000
_cell.length_b   1.000
_cell.length_c   1.000
_cell.angle_alpha   90.00
_cell.angle_beta   90.00
_cell.angle_gamma   90.00
#
_symmetry.space_group_name_H-M   'P 1'
#
loop_
_entity.id
_entity.type
_entity.pdbx_description
1 polymer ?
#
loop_
_entity_poly.entity_id
_entity_poly.type
_entity_poly.pdbx_seq_one_letter_code
_entity_poly.pdbx_strand_id
1 'polypeptide(L)'
;IRKQTTAGDFNRNRRGLRGAATDHTEVPVSCFELDATVIDVHIVSEFNRNHVLGRPTVYCLVDKESRMIVGLHVSMEYASWRAGRQALVNRFTSKKAYCARFGIEIEESEWPCHHIPQRLLCDRGEFICNKPEELAVPLIGHLSIAPPYRADLKGIVEQRFQILNEKLVHELMGTTRGRHYIRGDRDPRLDATLTLSEVTKLLIDQVLEHNSSIFDGLAGH
;
A
#
# COMPACT_ATOMS: atom_id res chain seq x y z
N ILE A 1 -23.11 -0.75 27.56
CA ILE A 1 -21.76 -0.46 27.02
C ILE A 1 -21.79 0.82 26.18
N ARG A 2 -22.74 0.95 25.21
CA ARG A 2 -22.84 2.14 24.34
C ARG A 2 -23.10 3.46 25.09
N LYS A 3 -23.67 3.41 26.30
CA LYS A 3 -23.91 4.57 27.16
C LYS A 3 -22.68 5.01 27.96
N GLN A 4 -21.63 4.19 28.03
CA GLN A 4 -20.40 4.43 28.82
C GLN A 4 -19.19 4.82 27.97
N THR A 5 -19.33 4.86 26.63
CA THR A 5 -18.25 5.17 25.71
C THR A 5 -18.70 6.22 24.70
N THR A 6 -17.76 7.00 24.16
CA THR A 6 -18.08 7.90 23.05
C THR A 6 -18.48 7.10 21.81
N ALA A 7 -19.29 7.68 20.93
CA ALA A 7 -19.71 7.04 19.69
C ALA A 7 -18.49 6.64 18.82
N GLY A 8 -17.42 7.44 18.85
CA GLY A 8 -16.18 7.14 18.14
C GLY A 8 -15.43 5.95 18.71
N ASP A 9 -15.30 5.86 20.06
CA ASP A 9 -14.65 4.72 20.71
C ASP A 9 -15.44 3.43 20.52
N PHE A 10 -16.78 3.49 20.62
CA PHE A 10 -17.63 2.33 20.36
C PHE A 10 -17.48 1.82 18.93
N ASN A 11 -17.51 2.71 17.95
CA ASN A 11 -17.39 2.33 16.53
C ASN A 11 -16.00 1.79 16.17
N ARG A 12 -14.96 2.27 16.83
CA ARG A 12 -13.57 1.84 16.59
C ARG A 12 -13.24 0.51 17.27
N ASN A 13 -13.61 0.36 18.55
CA ASN A 13 -13.04 -0.71 19.39
C ASN A 13 -14.06 -1.75 19.88
N ARG A 14 -15.36 -1.43 19.87
CA ARG A 14 -16.39 -2.26 20.54
C ARG A 14 -17.59 -2.62 19.65
N ARG A 15 -17.62 -2.13 18.44
CA ARG A 15 -18.64 -2.52 17.48
C ARG A 15 -18.44 -3.97 17.06
N GLY A 16 -19.51 -4.77 17.04
CA GLY A 16 -19.46 -6.11 16.42
C GLY A 16 -19.15 -5.97 14.93
N LEU A 17 -18.10 -6.65 14.48
CA LEU A 17 -17.76 -6.76 13.07
C LEU A 17 -18.78 -7.71 12.42
N ARG A 18 -19.38 -7.26 11.31
CA ARG A 18 -20.30 -8.07 10.50
C ARG A 18 -19.70 -8.14 9.10
N GLY A 19 -19.43 -9.34 8.64
CA GLY A 19 -18.81 -9.63 7.35
C GLY A 19 -17.29 -9.81 7.45
N ALA A 20 -16.72 -10.33 6.40
CA ALA A 20 -15.28 -10.49 6.20
C ALA A 20 -14.78 -9.50 5.14
N ALA A 21 -13.47 -9.21 5.14
CA ALA A 21 -12.86 -8.39 4.10
C ALA A 21 -13.05 -8.97 2.69
N THR A 22 -13.29 -10.29 2.61
CA THR A 22 -13.57 -11.04 1.38
C THR A 22 -15.03 -11.02 0.94
N ASP A 23 -15.95 -10.54 1.78
CA ASP A 23 -17.34 -10.45 1.37
C ASP A 23 -17.48 -9.53 0.15
N HIS A 24 -18.31 -9.92 -0.79
CA HIS A 24 -18.59 -9.18 -2.04
C HIS A 24 -17.49 -9.21 -3.10
N THR A 25 -16.55 -10.16 -3.04
CA THR A 25 -15.65 -10.44 -4.17
C THR A 25 -16.15 -11.70 -4.90
N GLU A 26 -16.33 -11.57 -6.20
CA GLU A 26 -16.88 -12.67 -7.01
C GLU A 26 -15.82 -13.31 -7.91
N VAL A 27 -14.90 -12.50 -8.42
CA VAL A 27 -13.83 -12.95 -9.33
C VAL A 27 -12.58 -12.10 -9.17
N PRO A 28 -11.39 -12.64 -9.46
CA PRO A 28 -10.16 -11.86 -9.55
C PRO A 28 -10.35 -10.62 -10.46
N VAL A 29 -9.66 -9.52 -10.13
CA VAL A 29 -9.73 -8.24 -10.86
C VAL A 29 -11.03 -7.46 -10.67
N SER A 30 -12.02 -7.98 -9.95
CA SER A 30 -13.30 -7.28 -9.75
C SER A 30 -13.17 -6.07 -8.82
N CYS A 31 -12.38 -6.19 -7.76
CA CYS A 31 -12.25 -5.15 -6.74
C CYS A 31 -10.80 -4.98 -6.30
N PHE A 32 -10.27 -3.77 -6.41
CA PHE A 32 -8.96 -3.42 -5.87
C PHE A 32 -9.09 -2.54 -4.63
N GLU A 33 -8.20 -2.79 -3.67
CA GLU A 33 -8.01 -1.93 -2.50
C GLU A 33 -6.78 -1.05 -2.73
N LEU A 34 -6.94 0.26 -2.56
CA LEU A 34 -5.84 1.23 -2.58
C LEU A 34 -5.68 1.82 -1.19
N ASP A 35 -4.45 1.80 -0.70
CA ASP A 35 -4.08 2.41 0.56
C ASP A 35 -2.65 2.94 0.52
N ALA A 36 -2.33 3.82 1.47
CA ALA A 36 -1.01 4.39 1.64
C ALA A 36 -0.52 4.25 3.07
N THR A 37 0.76 3.98 3.23
CA THR A 37 1.41 3.96 4.53
C THR A 37 2.80 4.60 4.47
N VAL A 38 3.21 5.22 5.57
CA VAL A 38 4.60 5.66 5.75
C VAL A 38 5.40 4.46 6.23
N ILE A 39 6.33 3.98 5.41
CA ILE A 39 7.15 2.82 5.79
C ILE A 39 8.19 3.14 6.86
N ASP A 40 8.60 2.11 7.59
CA ASP A 40 9.41 2.24 8.80
C ASP A 40 10.92 2.34 8.54
N VAL A 41 11.35 2.98 7.44
CA VAL A 41 12.76 3.19 7.12
C VAL A 41 13.04 4.63 6.75
N HIS A 42 14.12 5.19 7.29
CA HIS A 42 14.63 6.50 6.88
C HIS A 42 15.50 6.37 5.64
N ILE A 43 15.32 7.29 4.70
CA ILE A 43 16.09 7.34 3.46
C ILE A 43 16.92 8.62 3.35
N VAL A 44 17.93 8.57 2.47
CA VAL A 44 18.81 9.68 2.18
C VAL A 44 18.62 10.22 0.77
N SER A 45 19.11 11.42 0.54
CA SER A 45 19.09 12.05 -0.78
C SER A 45 20.01 11.33 -1.78
N GLU A 46 19.55 11.17 -3.01
CA GLU A 46 20.36 10.64 -4.12
C GLU A 46 21.54 11.57 -4.48
N PHE A 47 21.38 12.89 -4.24
CA PHE A 47 22.42 13.88 -4.52
C PHE A 47 23.46 13.98 -3.40
N ASN A 48 23.06 13.72 -2.16
CA ASN A 48 23.94 13.78 -1.00
C ASN A 48 23.48 12.81 0.08
N ARG A 49 24.12 11.66 0.19
CA ARG A 49 23.78 10.61 1.15
C ARG A 49 23.92 11.00 2.63
N ASN A 50 24.57 12.13 2.92
CA ASN A 50 24.61 12.68 4.29
C ASN A 50 23.32 13.44 4.65
N HIS A 51 22.44 13.68 3.69
CA HIS A 51 21.17 14.37 3.90
C HIS A 51 20.02 13.39 4.02
N VAL A 52 19.53 13.20 5.23
CA VAL A 52 18.38 12.36 5.52
C VAL A 52 17.10 13.07 5.12
N LEU A 53 16.30 12.43 4.25
CA LEU A 53 15.03 12.97 3.76
C LEU A 53 13.85 12.63 4.66
N GLY A 54 13.92 11.54 5.42
CA GLY A 54 12.84 11.05 6.24
C GLY A 54 12.33 9.68 5.77
N ARG A 55 11.08 9.36 6.12
CA ARG A 55 10.43 8.10 5.76
C ARG A 55 9.50 8.31 4.56
N PRO A 56 9.61 7.48 3.51
CA PRO A 56 8.75 7.60 2.34
C PRO A 56 7.35 7.02 2.58
N THR A 57 6.40 7.49 1.79
CA THR A 57 5.04 6.96 1.70
C THR A 57 4.98 5.94 0.57
N VAL A 58 4.44 4.76 0.85
CA VAL A 58 4.18 3.71 -0.13
C VAL A 58 2.69 3.61 -0.37
N TYR A 59 2.29 3.66 -1.62
CA TYR A 59 0.96 3.37 -2.10
C TYR A 59 0.93 1.97 -2.69
N CYS A 60 -0.01 1.18 -2.24
CA CYS A 60 -0.18 -0.20 -2.67
C CYS A 60 -1.61 -0.42 -3.18
N LEU A 61 -1.73 -1.01 -4.37
CA LEU A 61 -2.98 -1.54 -4.86
C LEU A 61 -2.94 -3.05 -4.78
N VAL A 62 -3.96 -3.63 -4.17
CA VAL A 62 -4.09 -5.08 -4.01
C VAL A 62 -5.40 -5.54 -4.62
N ASP A 63 -5.36 -6.59 -5.41
CA ASP A 63 -6.56 -7.28 -5.85
C ASP A 63 -7.18 -8.03 -4.66
N LYS A 64 -8.43 -7.74 -4.42
CA LYS A 64 -9.13 -8.24 -3.23
C LYS A 64 -9.32 -9.75 -3.25
N GLU A 65 -9.45 -10.36 -4.42
CA GLU A 65 -9.67 -11.80 -4.57
C GLU A 65 -8.35 -12.56 -4.62
N SER A 66 -7.48 -12.26 -5.58
CA SER A 66 -6.22 -12.99 -5.76
C SER A 66 -5.15 -12.64 -4.72
N ARG A 67 -5.33 -11.58 -3.95
CA ARG A 67 -4.34 -11.06 -2.98
C ARG A 67 -3.04 -10.54 -3.62
N MET A 68 -2.96 -10.50 -4.92
CA MET A 68 -1.81 -9.97 -5.63
C MET A 68 -1.67 -8.47 -5.41
N ILE A 69 -0.44 -8.02 -5.26
CA ILE A 69 -0.11 -6.60 -5.31
C ILE A 69 -0.06 -6.22 -6.78
N VAL A 70 -1.04 -5.43 -7.22
CA VAL A 70 -1.26 -5.10 -8.62
C VAL A 70 -0.71 -3.73 -9.02
N GLY A 71 -0.35 -2.90 -8.05
CA GLY A 71 0.26 -1.59 -8.28
C GLY A 71 1.05 -1.12 -7.07
N LEU A 72 2.14 -0.41 -7.33
CA LEU A 72 3.04 0.14 -6.32
C LEU A 72 3.49 1.55 -6.73
N HIS A 73 3.54 2.46 -5.77
CA HIS A 73 4.21 3.75 -5.93
C HIS A 73 4.85 4.18 -4.62
N VAL A 74 6.08 4.68 -4.69
CA VAL A 74 6.85 5.14 -3.53
C VAL A 74 7.19 6.60 -3.73
N SER A 75 6.92 7.42 -2.73
CA SER A 75 7.09 8.87 -2.81
C SER A 75 7.48 9.49 -1.48
N MET A 76 8.17 10.62 -1.51
CA MET A 76 8.37 11.49 -0.36
C MET A 76 7.20 12.46 -0.13
N GLU A 77 6.23 12.48 -1.02
CA GLU A 77 5.03 13.28 -0.82
C GLU A 77 4.16 12.69 0.29
N TYR A 78 3.52 13.55 1.07
CA TYR A 78 2.49 13.10 2.01
C TYR A 78 1.34 12.42 1.28
N ALA A 79 0.65 11.54 2.00
CA ALA A 79 -0.51 10.85 1.49
C ALA A 79 -1.51 11.84 0.86
N SER A 80 -1.76 11.68 -0.44
CA SER A 80 -2.57 12.58 -1.22
C SER A 80 -3.13 11.87 -2.46
N TRP A 81 -4.23 12.41 -3.00
CA TRP A 81 -4.76 11.96 -4.30
C TRP A 81 -3.73 12.04 -5.43
N ARG A 82 -2.91 13.09 -5.46
CA ARG A 82 -1.89 13.26 -6.48
C ARG A 82 -0.89 12.10 -6.51
N ALA A 83 -0.40 11.70 -5.34
CA ALA A 83 0.54 10.59 -5.23
C ALA A 83 -0.17 9.23 -5.43
N GLY A 84 -1.38 9.03 -4.88
CA GLY A 84 -2.19 7.82 -5.10
C GLY A 84 -2.53 7.57 -6.57
N ARG A 85 -2.75 8.65 -7.35
CA ARG A 85 -2.95 8.56 -8.80
C ARG A 85 -1.75 7.96 -9.53
N GLN A 86 -0.52 8.16 -9.05
CA GLN A 86 0.67 7.53 -9.64
C GLN A 86 0.66 6.00 -9.47
N ALA A 87 0.16 5.51 -8.34
CA ALA A 87 -0.02 4.08 -8.14
C ALA A 87 -1.07 3.50 -9.10
N LEU A 88 -2.16 4.25 -9.40
CA LEU A 88 -3.13 3.87 -10.42
C LEU A 88 -2.52 3.87 -11.82
N VAL A 89 -1.73 4.88 -12.19
CA VAL A 89 -1.01 4.90 -13.47
C VAL A 89 -0.08 3.71 -13.58
N ASN A 90 0.68 3.40 -12.53
CA ASN A 90 1.52 2.21 -12.48
C ASN A 90 0.70 0.93 -12.70
N ARG A 91 -0.50 0.86 -12.13
CA ARG A 91 -1.41 -0.29 -12.29
C ARG A 91 -1.83 -0.52 -13.73
N PHE A 92 -2.10 0.54 -14.48
CA PHE A 92 -2.62 0.46 -15.86
C PHE A 92 -1.53 0.38 -16.93
N THR A 93 -0.27 0.53 -16.54
CA THR A 93 0.88 0.47 -17.46
C THR A 93 1.63 -0.86 -17.35
N SER A 94 2.43 -1.17 -18.37
CA SER A 94 3.31 -2.34 -18.35
C SER A 94 4.24 -2.32 -17.14
N LYS A 95 4.28 -3.41 -16.41
CA LYS A 95 5.20 -3.58 -15.27
C LYS A 95 6.64 -3.74 -15.72
N LYS A 96 6.87 -4.31 -16.90
CA LYS A 96 8.19 -4.41 -17.51
C LYS A 96 8.84 -3.03 -17.65
N ALA A 97 8.10 -2.05 -18.21
CA ALA A 97 8.59 -0.67 -18.34
C ALA A 97 8.78 0.02 -16.97
N TYR A 98 7.93 -0.27 -16.00
CA TYR A 98 8.07 0.27 -14.65
C TYR A 98 9.30 -0.29 -13.93
N CYS A 99 9.49 -1.60 -13.94
CA CYS A 99 10.61 -2.30 -13.29
C CYS A 99 11.95 -1.92 -13.93
N ALA A 100 12.00 -1.78 -15.26
CA ALA A 100 13.20 -1.35 -15.99
C ALA A 100 13.73 0.01 -15.52
N ARG A 101 12.88 0.94 -15.06
CA ARG A 101 13.30 2.22 -14.47
C ARG A 101 14.15 2.06 -13.22
N PHE A 102 14.04 0.94 -12.52
CA PHE A 102 14.78 0.59 -11.31
C PHE A 102 15.85 -0.46 -11.56
N GLY A 103 16.14 -0.78 -12.85
CA GLY A 103 17.13 -1.77 -13.23
C GLY A 103 16.72 -3.21 -12.92
N ILE A 104 15.40 -3.49 -12.90
CA ILE A 104 14.85 -4.83 -12.75
C ILE A 104 14.26 -5.25 -14.10
N GLU A 105 14.77 -6.35 -14.64
CA GLU A 105 14.26 -6.96 -15.86
C GLU A 105 13.28 -8.08 -15.50
N ILE A 106 12.06 -7.98 -16.01
CA ILE A 106 11.01 -8.99 -15.83
C ILE A 106 10.32 -9.28 -17.16
N GLU A 107 9.72 -10.46 -17.26
CA GLU A 107 8.76 -10.75 -18.31
C GLU A 107 7.35 -10.29 -17.89
N GLU A 108 6.48 -10.03 -18.90
CA GLU A 108 5.12 -9.55 -18.62
C GLU A 108 4.30 -10.55 -17.80
N SER A 109 4.65 -11.84 -17.86
CA SER A 109 4.01 -12.92 -17.10
C SER A 109 4.37 -12.92 -15.60
N GLU A 110 5.47 -12.28 -15.20
CA GLU A 110 5.90 -12.25 -13.79
C GLU A 110 5.10 -11.26 -12.96
N TRP A 111 4.55 -10.22 -13.62
CA TRP A 111 3.62 -9.29 -12.98
C TRP A 111 2.49 -8.88 -13.95
N PRO A 112 1.56 -9.81 -14.26
CA PRO A 112 0.57 -9.66 -15.33
C PRO A 112 -0.60 -8.75 -14.93
N CYS A 113 -0.31 -7.59 -14.38
CA CYS A 113 -1.28 -6.71 -13.75
C CYS A 113 -1.48 -5.41 -14.54
N HIS A 114 -2.29 -5.43 -15.60
CA HIS A 114 -2.63 -4.27 -16.43
C HIS A 114 -4.14 -4.11 -16.70
N HIS A 115 -5.00 -4.81 -15.96
CA HIS A 115 -6.45 -4.76 -16.12
C HIS A 115 -7.09 -3.65 -15.32
N ILE A 116 -8.21 -3.11 -15.79
CA ILE A 116 -9.01 -2.11 -15.09
C ILE A 116 -9.99 -2.81 -14.15
N PRO A 117 -10.06 -2.47 -12.85
CA PRO A 117 -11.02 -3.08 -11.95
C PRO A 117 -12.43 -2.55 -12.21
N GLN A 118 -13.44 -3.34 -11.87
CA GLN A 118 -14.82 -2.86 -11.84
C GLN A 118 -15.05 -1.90 -10.67
N ARG A 119 -14.35 -2.13 -9.55
CA ARG A 119 -14.46 -1.35 -8.32
C ARG A 119 -13.09 -1.02 -7.75
N LEU A 120 -12.92 0.21 -7.28
CA LEU A 120 -11.78 0.62 -6.49
C LEU A 120 -12.28 1.02 -5.09
N LEU A 121 -11.73 0.39 -4.06
CA LEU A 121 -11.96 0.72 -2.66
C LEU A 121 -10.78 1.53 -2.13
N CYS A 122 -11.04 2.72 -1.60
CA CYS A 122 -10.02 3.59 -1.02
C CYS A 122 -10.51 4.26 0.26
N ASP A 123 -9.59 4.82 1.04
CA ASP A 123 -9.96 5.54 2.26
C ASP A 123 -10.40 6.98 1.96
N ARG A 124 -11.23 7.49 2.87
CA ARG A 124 -11.80 8.83 2.79
C ARG A 124 -10.74 9.92 2.94
N GLY A 125 -9.68 9.67 3.72
CA GLY A 125 -8.67 10.67 4.05
C GLY A 125 -7.82 11.11 2.87
N GLU A 126 -7.52 10.21 1.94
CA GLU A 126 -6.59 10.44 0.84
C GLU A 126 -7.28 10.91 -0.45
N PHE A 127 -8.57 10.59 -0.59
CA PHE A 127 -9.33 10.78 -1.83
C PHE A 127 -10.44 11.83 -1.71
N ILE A 128 -10.56 12.54 -0.58
CA ILE A 128 -11.44 13.71 -0.48
C ILE A 128 -10.75 14.90 -1.13
N CYS A 129 -10.77 14.94 -2.44
CA CYS A 129 -10.68 16.19 -3.17
C CYS A 129 -11.89 16.27 -4.12
N ASN A 130 -12.30 17.48 -4.48
CA ASN A 130 -13.47 17.72 -5.31
C ASN A 130 -13.40 17.13 -6.74
N LYS A 131 -12.40 16.28 -7.05
CA LYS A 131 -12.13 15.77 -8.39
C LYS A 131 -11.81 14.26 -8.55
N PRO A 132 -11.75 13.40 -7.52
CA PRO A 132 -11.48 11.98 -7.75
C PRO A 132 -12.55 11.32 -8.60
N GLU A 133 -13.80 11.68 -8.39
CA GLU A 133 -14.96 11.14 -9.09
C GLU A 133 -14.95 11.53 -10.58
N GLU A 134 -14.56 12.75 -10.92
CA GLU A 134 -14.52 13.21 -12.31
C GLU A 134 -13.45 12.51 -13.15
N LEU A 135 -12.33 12.08 -12.53
CA LEU A 135 -11.20 11.47 -13.23
C LEU A 135 -11.16 9.94 -13.12
N ALA A 136 -11.67 9.38 -12.03
CA ALA A 136 -11.63 7.94 -11.79
C ALA A 136 -12.86 7.22 -12.35
N VAL A 137 -14.04 7.82 -12.29
CA VAL A 137 -15.30 7.20 -12.73
C VAL A 137 -15.31 6.85 -14.24
N PRO A 138 -14.75 7.64 -15.15
CA PRO A 138 -14.68 7.23 -16.56
C PRO A 138 -13.76 6.03 -16.83
N LEU A 139 -12.78 5.78 -15.95
CA LEU A 139 -11.78 4.71 -16.11
C LEU A 139 -12.08 3.51 -15.21
N ILE A 140 -12.76 3.72 -14.09
CA ILE A 140 -13.08 2.71 -13.08
C ILE A 140 -14.59 2.74 -12.92
N GLY A 141 -15.28 1.62 -13.19
CA GLY A 141 -16.75 1.56 -13.18
C GLY A 141 -17.39 2.07 -11.88
N HIS A 142 -16.78 1.79 -10.73
CA HIS A 142 -17.22 2.27 -9.43
C HIS A 142 -16.07 2.63 -8.49
N LEU A 143 -16.04 3.87 -8.01
CA LEU A 143 -15.22 4.28 -6.89
C LEU A 143 -16.01 4.09 -5.59
N SER A 144 -15.53 3.22 -4.71
CA SER A 144 -16.10 2.98 -3.39
C SER A 144 -15.19 3.58 -2.33
N ILE A 145 -15.72 4.53 -1.55
CA ILE A 145 -15.00 5.11 -0.42
C ILE A 145 -15.39 4.34 0.84
N ALA A 146 -14.41 3.78 1.53
CA ALA A 146 -14.66 3.06 2.79
C ALA A 146 -15.30 4.01 3.82
N PRO A 147 -16.40 3.60 4.48
CA PRO A 147 -16.95 4.38 5.55
C PRO A 147 -15.95 4.57 6.69
N PRO A 148 -15.95 5.73 7.38
CA PRO A 148 -15.03 5.97 8.48
C PRO A 148 -15.18 4.89 9.56
N TYR A 149 -14.05 4.49 10.16
CA TYR A 149 -13.97 3.44 11.18
C TYR A 149 -14.36 2.03 10.71
N ARG A 150 -14.22 1.75 9.41
CA ARG A 150 -14.46 0.45 8.80
C ARG A 150 -13.16 -0.15 8.25
N ALA A 151 -12.12 -0.25 9.10
CA ALA A 151 -10.86 -0.92 8.77
C ALA A 151 -11.06 -2.39 8.35
N ASP A 152 -12.12 -3.03 8.87
CA ASP A 152 -12.54 -4.38 8.48
C ASP A 152 -12.76 -4.55 6.98
N LEU A 153 -13.06 -3.49 6.23
CA LEU A 153 -13.24 -3.54 4.77
C LEU A 153 -11.93 -3.45 3.98
N LYS A 154 -10.83 -3.02 4.61
CA LYS A 154 -9.50 -2.82 3.99
C LYS A 154 -8.42 -3.73 4.59
N GLY A 155 -8.82 -4.75 5.33
CA GLY A 155 -7.89 -5.64 6.02
C GLY A 155 -6.87 -6.34 5.11
N ILE A 156 -7.17 -6.44 3.81
CA ILE A 156 -6.29 -7.11 2.85
C ILE A 156 -5.09 -6.25 2.52
N VAL A 157 -5.28 -5.00 2.15
CA VAL A 157 -4.16 -4.10 1.82
C VAL A 157 -3.34 -3.77 3.07
N GLU A 158 -3.97 -3.61 4.24
CA GLU A 158 -3.27 -3.43 5.52
C GLU A 158 -2.36 -4.62 5.84
N GLN A 159 -2.85 -5.84 5.65
CA GLN A 159 -2.04 -7.05 5.82
C GLN A 159 -0.84 -7.11 4.85
N ARG A 160 -1.01 -6.62 3.59
CA ARG A 160 0.11 -6.55 2.64
C ARG A 160 1.18 -5.56 3.09
N PHE A 161 0.79 -4.40 3.60
CA PHE A 161 1.75 -3.47 4.20
C PHE A 161 2.49 -4.06 5.39
N GLN A 162 1.79 -4.79 6.25
CA GLN A 162 2.43 -5.48 7.37
C GLN A 162 3.48 -6.48 6.87
N ILE A 163 3.16 -7.29 5.87
CA ILE A 163 4.10 -8.25 5.27
C ILE A 163 5.31 -7.53 4.67
N LEU A 164 5.11 -6.45 3.91
CA LEU A 164 6.21 -5.66 3.34
C LEU A 164 7.12 -5.05 4.42
N ASN A 165 6.54 -4.53 5.50
CA ASN A 165 7.32 -4.00 6.62
C ASN A 165 8.09 -5.10 7.36
N GLU A 166 7.44 -6.20 7.72
CA GLU A 166 8.06 -7.28 8.50
C GLU A 166 9.13 -8.05 7.74
N LYS A 167 8.86 -8.40 6.48
CA LYS A 167 9.77 -9.21 5.68
C LYS A 167 10.96 -8.44 5.09
N LEU A 168 10.79 -7.16 4.81
CA LEU A 168 11.81 -6.35 4.17
C LEU A 168 12.24 -5.17 5.03
N VAL A 169 11.33 -4.25 5.32
CA VAL A 169 11.69 -2.92 5.84
C VAL A 169 12.35 -3.01 7.21
N HIS A 170 11.94 -3.95 8.06
CA HIS A 170 12.53 -4.12 9.39
C HIS A 170 13.95 -4.69 9.39
N GLU A 171 14.39 -5.26 8.27
CA GLU A 171 15.77 -5.74 8.08
C GLU A 171 16.71 -4.67 7.49
N LEU A 172 16.17 -3.55 7.03
CA LEU A 172 16.95 -2.49 6.40
C LEU A 172 17.65 -1.60 7.43
N MET A 173 18.79 -1.04 7.04
CA MET A 173 19.48 0.00 7.81
C MET A 173 18.63 1.28 7.85
N GLY A 174 18.59 1.96 9.00
CA GLY A 174 17.76 3.15 9.19
C GLY A 174 16.28 2.87 9.47
N THR A 175 15.94 1.59 9.74
CA THR A 175 14.57 1.19 10.10
C THR A 175 14.23 1.59 11.53
N THR A 176 12.97 2.01 11.75
CA THR A 176 12.41 2.25 13.08
C THR A 176 11.82 0.97 13.68
N ARG A 177 11.67 -0.10 12.89
CA ARG A 177 11.00 -1.36 13.27
C ARG A 177 9.62 -1.15 13.91
N GLY A 178 8.87 -0.15 13.45
CA GLY A 178 7.57 0.21 14.01
C GLY A 178 7.63 0.80 15.44
N ARG A 179 8.81 1.08 15.98
CA ARG A 179 8.96 1.59 17.34
C ARG A 179 9.01 3.11 17.36
N HIS A 180 8.42 3.70 18.40
CA HIS A 180 8.63 5.12 18.69
C HIS A 180 10.02 5.30 19.30
N TYR A 181 10.72 6.36 18.87
CA TYR A 181 11.99 6.77 19.45
C TYR A 181 11.80 7.09 20.94
N ILE A 182 12.57 6.43 21.78
CA ILE A 182 12.63 6.69 23.23
C ILE A 182 13.95 7.43 23.51
N ARG A 183 13.91 8.41 24.39
CA ARG A 183 15.10 9.17 24.78
C ARG A 183 16.17 8.22 25.35
N GLY A 184 17.33 8.17 24.67
CA GLY A 184 18.44 7.26 25.01
C GLY A 184 18.65 6.14 24.01
N ASP A 185 17.70 5.88 23.11
CA ASP A 185 17.91 4.97 21.98
C ASP A 185 18.78 5.63 20.90
N ARG A 186 19.46 4.80 20.11
CA ARG A 186 20.16 5.27 18.92
C ARG A 186 19.13 5.75 17.91
N ASP A 187 19.34 6.96 17.38
CA ASP A 187 18.46 7.54 16.40
C ASP A 187 18.57 6.78 15.06
N PRO A 188 17.48 6.14 14.55
CA PRO A 188 17.51 5.39 13.31
C PRO A 188 17.91 6.22 12.08
N ARG A 189 17.75 7.55 12.14
CA ARG A 189 18.17 8.45 11.08
C ARG A 189 19.68 8.43 10.83
N LEU A 190 20.48 8.14 11.86
CA LEU A 190 21.94 8.03 11.76
C LEU A 190 22.39 6.78 10.99
N ASP A 191 21.51 5.78 10.88
CA ASP A 191 21.76 4.53 10.17
C ASP A 191 21.13 4.51 8.76
N ALA A 192 20.49 5.64 8.35
CA ALA A 192 19.89 5.75 7.03
C ALA A 192 20.98 5.79 5.94
N THR A 193 20.89 4.87 4.97
CA THR A 193 21.86 4.72 3.88
C THR A 193 21.22 4.60 2.51
N LEU A 194 19.98 4.17 2.44
CA LEU A 194 19.28 3.89 1.20
C LEU A 194 18.60 5.13 0.63
N THR A 195 18.61 5.26 -0.69
CA THR A 195 17.87 6.29 -1.43
C THR A 195 16.44 5.84 -1.73
N LEU A 196 15.61 6.76 -2.23
CA LEU A 196 14.24 6.44 -2.64
C LEU A 196 14.20 5.38 -3.75
N SER A 197 15.11 5.50 -4.72
CA SER A 197 15.23 4.55 -5.84
C SER A 197 15.63 3.15 -5.36
N GLU A 198 16.61 3.06 -4.46
CA GLU A 198 17.07 1.80 -3.88
C GLU A 198 15.97 1.10 -3.05
N VAL A 199 15.26 1.85 -2.21
CA VAL A 199 14.13 1.29 -1.44
C VAL A 199 12.99 0.87 -2.36
N THR A 200 12.70 1.65 -3.40
CA THR A 200 11.67 1.28 -4.39
C THR A 200 12.03 -0.03 -5.10
N LYS A 201 13.31 -0.20 -5.48
CA LYS A 201 13.80 -1.43 -6.09
C LYS A 201 13.58 -2.64 -5.17
N LEU A 202 13.98 -2.54 -3.91
CA LEU A 202 13.79 -3.62 -2.93
C LEU A 202 12.31 -3.95 -2.71
N LEU A 203 11.44 -2.95 -2.70
CA LEU A 203 10.00 -3.16 -2.60
C LEU A 203 9.42 -3.84 -3.84
N ILE A 204 9.92 -3.53 -5.04
CA ILE A 204 9.53 -4.23 -6.27
C ILE A 204 9.94 -5.71 -6.20
N ASP A 205 11.18 -6.01 -5.81
CA ASP A 205 11.66 -7.37 -5.66
C ASP A 205 10.78 -8.17 -4.66
N GLN A 206 10.42 -7.55 -3.54
CA GLN A 206 9.51 -8.16 -2.55
C GLN A 206 8.09 -8.36 -3.08
N VAL A 207 7.58 -7.45 -3.91
CA VAL A 207 6.28 -7.61 -4.58
C VAL A 207 6.31 -8.77 -5.57
N LEU A 208 7.37 -8.91 -6.35
CA LEU A 208 7.53 -10.03 -7.30
C LEU A 208 7.58 -11.37 -6.56
N GLU A 209 8.35 -11.46 -5.47
CA GLU A 209 8.40 -12.63 -4.60
C GLU A 209 7.02 -12.95 -4.01
N HIS A 210 6.32 -11.93 -3.48
CA HIS A 210 4.99 -12.11 -2.93
C HIS A 210 4.00 -12.62 -3.97
N ASN A 211 3.98 -12.01 -5.16
CA ASN A 211 3.05 -12.37 -6.23
C ASN A 211 3.33 -13.75 -6.85
N SER A 212 4.55 -14.24 -6.77
CA SER A 212 4.94 -15.59 -7.22
C SER A 212 4.74 -16.67 -6.16
N SER A 213 4.54 -16.29 -4.89
CA SER A 213 4.35 -17.26 -3.81
C SER A 213 2.95 -17.85 -3.81
N ILE A 214 2.85 -19.14 -3.44
CA ILE A 214 1.56 -19.79 -3.23
C ILE A 214 0.92 -19.22 -1.98
N PHE A 215 -0.34 -18.82 -2.09
CA PHE A 215 -1.12 -18.30 -0.97
C PHE A 215 -2.19 -19.32 -0.53
N ASP A 216 -1.93 -20.00 0.58
CA ASP A 216 -2.80 -21.08 1.11
C ASP A 216 -4.22 -20.63 1.53
N GLY A 217 -4.43 -19.32 1.64
CA GLY A 217 -5.72 -18.73 1.98
C GLY A 217 -6.73 -18.62 0.84
N LEU A 218 -6.34 -18.99 -0.38
CA LEU A 218 -7.23 -19.03 -1.54
C LEU A 218 -7.82 -20.45 -1.65
N ALA A 219 -8.96 -20.68 -1.00
CA ALA A 219 -9.66 -21.96 -1.11
C ALA A 219 -10.13 -22.20 -2.56
N GLY A 220 -9.55 -23.21 -3.22
CA GLY A 220 -10.03 -23.71 -4.51
C GLY A 220 -9.41 -23.10 -5.76
N HIS A 221 -8.25 -22.43 -5.65
CA HIS A 221 -7.48 -21.94 -6.81
C HIS A 221 -6.10 -22.56 -6.87
#